data_4c349d412d3954a0080b9ac8be5490c0
#
_entry.id   4c349d412d3954a0080b9ac8be5490c0
#
_cell.length_a   1.000
_cell.length_b   1.000
_cell.length_c   1.000
_cell.angle_alpha   90.00
_cell.angle_beta   90.00
_cell.angle_gamma   90.00
#
_symmetry.space_group_name_H-M   'P 1'
#
loop_
_entity.id
_entity.type
_entity.pdbx_description
1 polymer ?
#
loop_
_entity_poly.entity_id
_entity_poly.type
_entity_poly.pdbx_seq_one_letter_code
_entity_poly.pdbx_strand_id
1 'polypeptide(L)'
;MSQDGVQWCRVWVTMLLLLPSAPVEGGELRLMRSVLISLQRVQAASKTEQEILDLPPGARPALYCSNKCTLRDWCQLWCAYPSNTPTHCLVSNIIVMPTYQETNMGDVLTCHTTRPKDLATNTNITAGKHYVPNPLRVKENLVDGFYNYDLNQCFYTEWSDNDTWFTLDFGQPKSFQHVILYAQVNRNAKKHFNNVQVRVSNVTAVTPPEDFAAYDLFGEFPGEASPGQVVEMKSPKPMCARFVTGHMLHIYLFQVCHIEVF
;
A
#
# COMPACT_ATOMS: atom_id res chain seq x y z
N MET A 1 -27.02 13.48 -25.84
CA MET A 1 -25.68 13.56 -26.44
C MET A 1 -25.00 14.76 -25.76
N SER A 2 -24.31 14.53 -24.67
CA SER A 2 -23.48 15.54 -24.00
C SER A 2 -22.07 14.97 -23.96
N GLN A 3 -21.18 15.55 -24.76
CA GLN A 3 -19.74 15.33 -24.71
C GLN A 3 -19.21 16.30 -23.66
N ASP A 4 -19.22 15.93 -22.40
CA ASP A 4 -18.64 16.76 -21.34
C ASP A 4 -17.62 15.98 -20.54
N GLY A 5 -16.39 16.35 -20.78
CA GLY A 5 -15.46 16.59 -19.71
C GLY A 5 -14.44 15.52 -19.39
N VAL A 6 -13.59 15.14 -20.37
CA VAL A 6 -12.26 14.65 -20.01
C VAL A 6 -11.45 15.85 -19.52
N GLN A 7 -11.46 16.09 -18.21
CA GLN A 7 -10.64 17.11 -17.59
C GLN A 7 -9.19 16.61 -17.56
N TRP A 8 -8.38 17.08 -18.49
CA TRP A 8 -6.97 16.75 -18.61
C TRP A 8 -6.20 17.26 -17.39
N CYS A 9 -5.54 16.38 -16.65
CA CYS A 9 -4.49 16.77 -15.74
C CYS A 9 -3.36 17.40 -16.57
N ARG A 10 -3.26 18.74 -16.59
CA ARG A 10 -2.14 19.44 -17.21
C ARG A 10 -0.88 19.18 -16.39
N VAL A 11 -0.09 18.21 -16.82
CA VAL A 11 1.27 18.03 -16.33
C VAL A 11 2.14 19.08 -16.98
N TRP A 12 2.61 20.05 -16.20
CA TRP A 12 3.68 20.95 -16.64
C TRP A 12 4.97 20.14 -16.66
N VAL A 13 5.34 19.66 -17.85
CA VAL A 13 6.66 19.07 -18.06
C VAL A 13 7.66 20.20 -18.17
N THR A 14 8.35 20.50 -17.08
CA THR A 14 9.55 21.35 -17.14
C THR A 14 10.66 20.51 -17.77
N MET A 15 10.96 20.80 -19.03
CA MET A 15 12.01 20.13 -19.80
C MET A 15 13.37 20.55 -19.24
N LEU A 16 13.89 19.80 -18.24
CA LEU A 16 15.28 19.87 -17.84
C LEU A 16 16.11 19.12 -18.87
N LEU A 17 16.94 19.86 -19.61
CA LEU A 17 17.96 19.29 -20.48
C LEU A 17 18.96 18.52 -19.64
N LEU A 18 18.82 17.20 -19.59
CA LEU A 18 19.78 16.31 -19.01
C LEU A 18 20.89 16.03 -20.03
N LEU A 19 22.10 16.46 -19.72
CA LEU A 19 23.32 15.99 -20.37
C LEU A 19 23.44 14.47 -20.20
N PRO A 20 23.89 13.73 -21.21
CA PRO A 20 24.05 12.29 -21.10
C PRO A 20 25.20 11.98 -20.13
N SER A 21 24.87 11.54 -18.92
CA SER A 21 25.81 10.88 -18.02
C SER A 21 25.97 9.42 -18.46
N ALA A 22 27.20 8.96 -18.55
CA ALA A 22 27.54 7.58 -18.86
C ALA A 22 26.82 6.60 -17.92
N PRO A 23 26.45 5.39 -18.40
CA PRO A 23 25.83 4.39 -17.56
C PRO A 23 26.85 3.92 -16.51
N VAL A 24 26.60 4.27 -15.26
CA VAL A 24 27.23 3.62 -14.12
C VAL A 24 26.45 2.32 -13.92
N GLU A 25 27.07 1.18 -14.22
CA GLU A 25 26.60 -0.12 -13.72
C GLU A 25 26.68 -0.08 -12.19
N GLY A 26 25.64 0.35 -11.56
CA GLY A 26 25.55 0.47 -10.11
C GLY A 26 24.18 0.07 -9.66
N GLY A 27 24.12 -0.81 -8.68
CA GLY A 27 22.87 -1.25 -8.07
C GLY A 27 21.95 -0.08 -7.79
N GLU A 28 20.67 -0.30 -8.04
CA GLU A 28 19.60 0.69 -7.89
C GLU A 28 19.65 1.30 -6.49
N LEU A 29 20.01 2.57 -6.39
CA LEU A 29 20.08 3.29 -5.12
C LEU A 29 18.63 3.40 -4.60
N ARG A 30 18.24 2.47 -3.73
CA ARG A 30 16.93 2.51 -3.08
C ARG A 30 16.86 3.74 -2.20
N LEU A 31 16.08 4.73 -2.63
CA LEU A 31 15.86 5.95 -1.86
C LEU A 31 15.06 5.58 -0.60
N MET A 32 15.68 5.67 0.56
CA MET A 32 15.03 5.37 1.84
C MET A 32 14.45 6.63 2.47
N ARG A 33 13.25 6.52 3.05
CA ARG A 33 12.54 7.60 3.72
C ARG A 33 12.33 7.28 5.19
N SER A 34 12.52 8.30 6.04
CA SER A 34 12.32 8.15 7.48
C SER A 34 10.84 8.08 7.82
N VAL A 35 10.48 7.18 8.74
CA VAL A 35 9.15 7.04 9.32
C VAL A 35 9.27 6.87 10.84
N LEU A 36 8.26 7.31 11.58
CA LEU A 36 8.15 7.07 13.01
C LEU A 36 7.19 5.91 13.24
N ILE A 37 7.60 4.92 14.03
CA ILE A 37 6.79 3.74 14.33
C ILE A 37 7.09 3.22 15.74
N SER A 38 6.10 2.75 16.48
CA SER A 38 6.33 2.17 17.79
C SER A 38 7.03 0.80 17.67
N LEU A 39 8.01 0.57 18.55
CA LEU A 39 8.74 -0.71 18.64
C LEU A 39 7.76 -1.87 18.85
N GLN A 40 6.76 -1.68 19.72
CA GLN A 40 5.74 -2.67 20.00
C GLN A 40 4.98 -3.10 18.72
N ARG A 41 4.62 -2.14 17.84
CA ARG A 41 3.91 -2.43 16.59
C ARG A 41 4.77 -3.26 15.62
N VAL A 42 6.06 -2.96 15.54
CA VAL A 42 6.99 -3.73 14.71
C VAL A 42 7.19 -5.13 15.29
N GLN A 43 7.37 -5.28 16.58
CA GLN A 43 7.62 -6.57 17.24
C GLN A 43 6.37 -7.47 17.31
N ALA A 44 5.16 -6.88 17.36
CA ALA A 44 3.91 -7.65 17.41
C ALA A 44 3.60 -8.39 16.09
N ALA A 45 4.35 -8.14 15.03
CA ALA A 45 4.15 -8.70 13.70
C ALA A 45 4.63 -10.16 13.63
N SER A 46 3.85 -11.09 14.16
CA SER A 46 4.21 -12.51 14.32
C SER A 46 4.40 -13.31 13.04
N LYS A 47 4.02 -12.76 11.88
CA LYS A 47 4.09 -13.42 10.56
C LYS A 47 5.05 -12.74 9.59
N THR A 48 5.81 -11.78 10.08
CA THR A 48 6.78 -11.05 9.27
C THR A 48 8.14 -11.71 9.30
N GLU A 49 8.86 -11.63 8.19
CA GLU A 49 10.29 -11.88 8.19
C GLU A 49 10.96 -10.68 8.86
N GLN A 50 11.68 -10.94 9.96
CA GLN A 50 12.43 -9.90 10.66
C GLN A 50 13.67 -10.48 11.31
N GLU A 51 14.71 -9.68 11.36
CA GLU A 51 15.96 -10.01 12.02
C GLU A 51 16.40 -8.85 12.91
N ILE A 52 16.93 -9.18 14.09
CA ILE A 52 17.63 -8.27 14.99
C ILE A 52 19.10 -8.58 14.90
N LEU A 53 19.90 -7.61 14.53
CA LEU A 53 21.35 -7.74 14.31
C LEU A 53 22.08 -6.82 15.29
N ASP A 54 23.12 -7.33 15.93
CA ASP A 54 23.99 -6.52 16.77
C ASP A 54 24.83 -5.56 15.91
N LEU A 55 24.98 -4.33 16.36
CA LEU A 55 25.85 -3.36 15.72
C LEU A 55 27.31 -3.64 16.14
N PRO A 56 28.23 -3.83 15.18
CA PRO A 56 29.64 -3.95 15.49
C PRO A 56 30.20 -2.70 16.17
N PRO A 57 31.16 -2.83 17.09
CA PRO A 57 31.82 -1.69 17.71
C PRO A 57 32.34 -0.71 16.66
N GLY A 58 32.00 0.59 16.81
CA GLY A 58 32.43 1.64 15.88
C GLY A 58 31.65 1.72 14.57
N ALA A 59 30.68 0.85 14.34
CA ALA A 59 29.82 0.93 13.16
C ALA A 59 28.95 2.20 13.19
N ARG A 60 28.69 2.78 12.01
CA ARG A 60 27.70 3.82 11.83
C ARG A 60 26.33 3.15 11.70
N PRO A 61 25.37 3.31 12.66
CA PRO A 61 24.13 2.54 12.69
C PRO A 61 23.33 2.61 11.39
N ALA A 62 23.10 3.82 10.88
CA ALA A 62 22.32 4.02 9.67
C ALA A 62 22.93 3.31 8.44
N LEU A 63 24.24 3.42 8.26
CA LEU A 63 24.93 2.77 7.15
C LEU A 63 24.91 1.24 7.25
N TYR A 64 25.13 0.72 8.47
CA TYR A 64 25.12 -0.71 8.71
C TYR A 64 23.71 -1.31 8.47
N CYS A 65 22.66 -0.71 9.08
CA CYS A 65 21.28 -1.19 8.94
C CYS A 65 20.78 -1.09 7.49
N SER A 66 21.05 0.03 6.82
CA SER A 66 20.71 0.21 5.42
C SER A 66 21.33 -0.87 4.54
N ASN A 67 22.65 -1.14 4.71
CA ASN A 67 23.35 -2.18 3.96
C ASN A 67 22.75 -3.58 4.24
N LYS A 68 22.46 -3.89 5.52
CA LYS A 68 21.86 -5.18 5.89
C LYS A 68 20.46 -5.36 5.31
N CYS A 69 19.67 -4.30 5.22
CA CYS A 69 18.37 -4.32 4.55
C CYS A 69 18.51 -4.50 3.03
N THR A 70 19.44 -3.77 2.38
CA THR A 70 19.66 -3.85 0.93
C THR A 70 20.13 -5.24 0.47
N LEU A 71 20.84 -5.97 1.31
CA LEU A 71 21.27 -7.35 1.02
C LEU A 71 20.17 -8.40 1.16
N ARG A 72 18.94 -8.01 1.52
CA ARG A 72 17.78 -8.88 1.72
C ARG A 72 16.65 -8.45 0.79
N ASP A 73 16.32 -9.27 -0.18
CA ASP A 73 15.28 -8.97 -1.17
C ASP A 73 13.91 -8.70 -0.53
N TRP A 74 13.65 -9.34 0.62
CA TRP A 74 12.42 -9.17 1.37
C TRP A 74 12.38 -7.92 2.26
N CYS A 75 13.51 -7.27 2.55
CA CYS A 75 13.55 -6.15 3.49
C CYS A 75 12.88 -4.90 2.91
N GLN A 76 11.88 -4.38 3.63
CA GLN A 76 11.15 -3.16 3.30
C GLN A 76 11.37 -2.04 4.34
N LEU A 77 11.78 -2.40 5.56
CA LEU A 77 11.95 -1.49 6.69
C LEU A 77 13.21 -1.84 7.47
N TRP A 78 13.95 -0.83 7.91
CA TRP A 78 14.97 -1.03 8.95
C TRP A 78 14.93 0.08 10.00
N CYS A 79 15.34 -0.25 11.23
CA CYS A 79 15.45 0.67 12.36
C CYS A 79 16.73 0.41 13.11
N ALA A 80 17.39 1.47 13.57
CA ALA A 80 18.49 1.37 14.54
C ALA A 80 17.94 1.69 15.93
N TYR A 81 18.15 0.83 16.93
CA TYR A 81 17.63 1.03 18.26
C TYR A 81 18.55 0.51 19.38
N PRO A 82 18.38 1.01 20.63
CA PRO A 82 17.51 2.11 21.03
C PRO A 82 17.91 3.43 20.36
N SER A 83 16.97 4.38 20.24
CA SER A 83 17.14 5.59 19.42
C SER A 83 18.34 6.47 19.85
N ASN A 84 18.61 6.54 21.16
CA ASN A 84 19.66 7.42 21.71
C ASN A 84 21.08 6.84 21.55
N THR A 85 21.21 5.52 21.74
CA THR A 85 22.50 4.80 21.66
C THR A 85 22.26 3.47 20.96
N PRO A 86 22.14 3.47 19.64
CA PRO A 86 21.82 2.26 18.91
C PRO A 86 22.87 1.18 19.11
N THR A 87 22.41 0.01 19.55
CA THR A 87 23.22 -1.20 19.71
C THR A 87 22.74 -2.33 18.80
N HIS A 88 21.54 -2.15 18.24
CA HIS A 88 20.92 -3.15 17.38
C HIS A 88 20.36 -2.53 16.10
N CYS A 89 20.25 -3.35 15.09
CA CYS A 89 19.58 -3.08 13.84
C CYS A 89 18.43 -4.07 13.66
N LEU A 90 17.22 -3.59 13.54
CA LEU A 90 16.07 -4.38 13.13
C LEU A 90 15.88 -4.21 11.64
N VAL A 91 15.76 -5.30 10.90
CA VAL A 91 15.36 -5.33 9.48
C VAL A 91 14.10 -6.17 9.33
N SER A 92 13.14 -5.72 8.53
CA SER A 92 11.82 -6.34 8.43
C SER A 92 11.20 -6.19 7.05
N ASN A 93 10.31 -7.12 6.68
CA ASN A 93 9.47 -7.03 5.49
C ASN A 93 8.16 -6.26 5.72
N ILE A 94 7.95 -5.69 6.91
CA ILE A 94 6.79 -4.84 7.19
C ILE A 94 6.74 -3.67 6.19
N ILE A 95 5.55 -3.42 5.66
CA ILE A 95 5.30 -2.28 4.79
C ILE A 95 4.88 -1.10 5.66
N VAL A 96 5.64 -0.01 5.58
CA VAL A 96 5.31 1.26 6.23
C VAL A 96 5.49 2.36 5.19
N MET A 97 4.40 3.04 4.88
CA MET A 97 4.43 4.12 3.91
C MET A 97 5.07 5.38 4.52
N PRO A 98 5.78 6.20 3.73
CA PRO A 98 6.40 7.44 4.25
C PRO A 98 5.42 8.42 4.89
N THR A 99 4.15 8.32 4.54
CA THR A 99 3.04 9.15 5.04
C THR A 99 2.31 8.55 6.24
N TYR A 100 2.74 7.35 6.70
CA TYR A 100 2.21 6.70 7.90
C TYR A 100 2.31 7.62 9.13
N GLN A 101 1.27 7.64 9.95
CA GLN A 101 1.20 8.41 11.18
C GLN A 101 1.05 7.46 12.39
N GLU A 102 2.10 7.39 13.21
CA GLU A 102 2.04 6.62 14.45
C GLU A 102 1.13 7.33 15.47
N THR A 103 0.15 6.61 15.97
CA THR A 103 -0.79 7.12 16.99
C THR A 103 -0.37 6.80 18.41
N ASN A 104 0.46 5.76 18.58
CA ASN A 104 1.01 5.37 19.89
C ASN A 104 2.39 6.00 20.07
N MET A 105 2.48 7.06 20.86
CA MET A 105 3.72 7.81 21.13
C MET A 105 4.59 7.19 22.22
N GLY A 106 4.39 5.91 22.57
CA GLY A 106 5.28 5.18 23.48
C GLY A 106 6.69 5.04 22.92
N ASP A 107 7.27 3.85 22.95
CA ASP A 107 8.64 3.60 22.45
C ASP A 107 8.74 3.76 20.93
N VAL A 108 8.73 5.01 20.46
CA VAL A 108 8.79 5.35 19.02
C VAL A 108 10.22 5.28 18.52
N LEU A 109 10.40 4.56 17.42
CA LEU A 109 11.66 4.46 16.69
C LEU A 109 11.63 5.32 15.42
N THR A 110 12.76 5.88 15.07
CA THR A 110 12.99 6.37 13.71
C THR A 110 13.46 5.20 12.85
N CYS A 111 12.59 4.80 11.95
CA CYS A 111 12.87 3.74 10.98
C CYS A 111 13.00 4.32 9.57
N HIS A 112 13.43 3.50 8.64
CA HIS A 112 13.60 3.89 7.24
C HIS A 112 12.92 2.85 6.35
N THR A 113 12.02 3.32 5.49
CA THR A 113 11.30 2.50 4.53
C THR A 113 11.85 2.64 3.11
N THR A 114 11.83 1.55 2.36
CA THR A 114 12.14 1.55 0.93
C THR A 114 10.93 1.96 0.07
N ARG A 115 9.74 2.07 0.68
CA ARG A 115 8.51 2.36 -0.07
C ARG A 115 8.49 3.81 -0.58
N PRO A 116 8.05 4.04 -1.81
CA PRO A 116 7.78 5.39 -2.30
C PRO A 116 6.56 5.99 -1.61
N LYS A 117 6.39 7.31 -1.74
CA LYS A 117 5.16 7.97 -1.30
C LYS A 117 4.04 7.60 -2.27
N ASP A 118 2.94 7.09 -1.74
CA ASP A 118 1.73 6.77 -2.48
C ASP A 118 0.61 7.82 -2.33
N LEU A 119 -0.49 7.64 -3.06
CA LEU A 119 -1.69 8.48 -3.00
C LEU A 119 -2.77 7.89 -2.10
N ALA A 120 -2.70 6.60 -1.73
CA ALA A 120 -3.74 5.91 -0.98
C ALA A 120 -3.67 6.19 0.51
N THR A 121 -2.45 6.31 1.08
CA THR A 121 -2.27 6.50 2.52
C THR A 121 -2.94 7.76 3.03
N ASN A 122 -3.73 7.63 4.10
CA ASN A 122 -4.53 8.68 4.75
C ASN A 122 -5.62 9.30 3.85
N THR A 123 -6.02 8.61 2.80
CA THR A 123 -7.12 9.03 1.93
C THR A 123 -8.48 8.65 2.53
N ASN A 124 -9.53 9.43 2.19
CA ASN A 124 -10.89 9.05 2.55
C ASN A 124 -11.30 7.75 1.85
N ILE A 125 -11.89 6.83 2.61
CA ILE A 125 -12.33 5.54 2.09
C ILE A 125 -13.79 5.26 2.46
N THR A 126 -14.56 4.83 1.47
CA THR A 126 -15.86 4.21 1.65
C THR A 126 -15.80 2.77 1.19
N ALA A 127 -16.65 1.91 1.72
CA ALA A 127 -16.65 0.50 1.37
C ALA A 127 -18.03 -0.11 1.66
N GLY A 128 -18.25 -1.30 1.12
CA GLY A 128 -19.34 -2.15 1.54
C GLY A 128 -19.28 -2.45 3.05
N LYS A 129 -20.34 -3.03 3.59
CA LYS A 129 -20.39 -3.36 5.02
C LYS A 129 -19.23 -4.26 5.42
N HIS A 130 -18.59 -3.94 6.52
CA HIS A 130 -17.50 -4.76 7.05
C HIS A 130 -18.02 -5.97 7.83
N TYR A 131 -17.21 -7.00 7.88
CA TYR A 131 -17.51 -8.24 8.60
C TYR A 131 -17.54 -8.03 10.12
N VAL A 132 -18.74 -7.89 10.68
CA VAL A 132 -19.02 -7.53 12.07
C VAL A 132 -18.36 -8.41 13.15
N PRO A 133 -18.19 -9.76 12.97
CA PRO A 133 -17.58 -10.59 14.02
C PRO A 133 -16.16 -10.21 14.43
N ASN A 134 -15.45 -9.42 13.62
CA ASN A 134 -14.11 -8.92 14.00
C ASN A 134 -14.00 -7.40 13.77
N PRO A 135 -14.11 -6.60 14.83
CA PRO A 135 -14.09 -5.13 14.73
C PRO A 135 -12.72 -4.56 14.28
N LEU A 136 -11.67 -5.36 14.23
CA LEU A 136 -10.35 -4.92 13.78
C LEU A 136 -10.22 -4.91 12.24
N ARG A 137 -11.16 -5.53 11.51
CA ARG A 137 -11.09 -5.71 10.05
C ARG A 137 -11.82 -4.62 9.29
N VAL A 138 -11.46 -3.39 9.59
CA VAL A 138 -12.13 -2.19 9.06
C VAL A 138 -11.47 -1.68 7.79
N LYS A 139 -12.21 -0.89 7.00
CA LYS A 139 -11.73 -0.34 5.73
C LYS A 139 -10.55 0.63 5.89
N GLU A 140 -10.43 1.28 7.03
CA GLU A 140 -9.34 2.19 7.36
C GLU A 140 -7.97 1.52 7.32
N ASN A 141 -7.90 0.20 7.58
CA ASN A 141 -6.67 -0.58 7.45
C ASN A 141 -6.08 -0.58 6.03
N LEU A 142 -6.91 -0.34 5.01
CA LEU A 142 -6.43 -0.27 3.62
C LEU A 142 -5.57 0.95 3.36
N VAL A 143 -5.80 2.03 4.10
CA VAL A 143 -5.24 3.36 3.86
C VAL A 143 -4.45 3.93 5.04
N ASP A 144 -4.21 3.14 6.09
CA ASP A 144 -3.43 3.57 7.26
C ASP A 144 -1.93 3.69 6.98
N GLY A 145 -1.46 3.14 5.85
CA GLY A 145 -0.06 3.16 5.45
C GLY A 145 0.81 2.14 6.18
N PHE A 146 0.19 1.14 6.84
CA PHE A 146 0.87 0.10 7.58
C PHE A 146 0.33 -1.29 7.26
N TYR A 147 1.23 -2.25 6.96
CA TYR A 147 0.84 -3.65 6.77
C TYR A 147 1.92 -4.60 7.29
N ASN A 148 1.57 -5.45 8.24
CA ASN A 148 2.46 -6.41 8.90
C ASN A 148 2.07 -7.88 8.64
N TYR A 149 1.33 -8.16 7.59
CA TYR A 149 0.84 -9.49 7.23
C TYR A 149 -0.11 -10.13 8.27
N ASP A 150 -0.63 -9.35 9.24
CA ASP A 150 -1.67 -9.83 10.16
C ASP A 150 -3.05 -9.75 9.48
N LEU A 151 -3.82 -10.83 9.60
CA LEU A 151 -5.19 -10.91 9.07
C LEU A 151 -6.14 -9.87 9.69
N ASN A 152 -5.88 -9.44 10.92
CA ASN A 152 -6.68 -8.41 11.57
C ASN A 152 -6.45 -7.01 10.98
N GLN A 153 -5.41 -6.84 10.18
CA GLN A 153 -5.15 -5.61 9.43
C GLN A 153 -5.71 -5.62 8.02
N CYS A 154 -6.42 -6.68 7.65
CA CYS A 154 -7.10 -6.72 6.37
C CYS A 154 -8.54 -6.22 6.52
N PHE A 155 -9.02 -5.47 5.57
CA PHE A 155 -10.43 -5.17 5.42
C PHE A 155 -11.18 -6.41 4.93
N TYR A 156 -12.32 -6.68 5.52
CA TYR A 156 -13.26 -7.74 5.11
C TYR A 156 -14.63 -7.14 4.92
N THR A 157 -15.23 -7.41 3.77
CA THR A 157 -16.65 -7.09 3.58
C THR A 157 -17.56 -8.11 4.27
N GLU A 158 -18.81 -7.75 4.50
CA GLU A 158 -19.85 -8.71 4.86
C GLU A 158 -20.13 -9.65 3.68
N TRP A 159 -20.70 -10.81 3.98
CA TRP A 159 -21.14 -11.76 2.95
C TRP A 159 -22.42 -11.28 2.28
N SER A 160 -22.30 -10.53 1.21
CA SER A 160 -23.42 -9.97 0.46
C SER A 160 -22.99 -9.66 -0.98
N ASP A 161 -23.93 -9.78 -1.89
CA ASP A 161 -23.69 -9.55 -3.33
C ASP A 161 -23.33 -8.09 -3.65
N ASN A 162 -23.73 -7.16 -2.77
CA ASN A 162 -23.60 -5.72 -3.02
C ASN A 162 -22.49 -5.04 -2.20
N ASP A 163 -21.79 -5.78 -1.34
CA ASP A 163 -20.84 -5.18 -0.39
C ASP A 163 -19.36 -5.48 -0.71
N THR A 164 -19.07 -6.14 -1.83
CA THR A 164 -17.72 -6.59 -2.22
C THR A 164 -16.88 -5.50 -2.88
N TRP A 165 -16.85 -4.31 -2.30
CA TRP A 165 -16.17 -3.15 -2.87
C TRP A 165 -15.57 -2.22 -1.80
N PHE A 166 -14.63 -1.40 -2.24
CA PHE A 166 -14.17 -0.18 -1.55
C PHE A 166 -13.92 0.92 -2.56
N THR A 167 -13.99 2.18 -2.13
CA THR A 167 -13.68 3.36 -2.96
C THR A 167 -12.81 4.34 -2.18
N LEU A 168 -11.67 4.72 -2.77
CA LEU A 168 -10.82 5.81 -2.31
C LEU A 168 -11.29 7.12 -2.92
N ASP A 169 -11.36 8.21 -2.14
CA ASP A 169 -11.61 9.58 -2.61
C ASP A 169 -10.38 10.45 -2.33
N PHE A 170 -9.64 10.82 -3.35
CA PHE A 170 -8.48 11.70 -3.27
C PHE A 170 -8.84 13.19 -3.05
N GLY A 171 -10.14 13.52 -2.95
CA GLY A 171 -10.65 14.90 -2.82
C GLY A 171 -10.59 15.70 -4.11
N GLN A 172 -9.63 15.42 -4.99
CA GLN A 172 -9.45 16.01 -6.30
C GLN A 172 -8.80 15.00 -7.26
N PRO A 173 -8.92 15.18 -8.58
CA PRO A 173 -8.27 14.30 -9.54
C PRO A 173 -6.74 14.26 -9.32
N LYS A 174 -6.19 13.04 -9.30
CA LYS A 174 -4.76 12.74 -9.21
C LYS A 174 -4.35 11.92 -10.41
N SER A 175 -3.11 12.10 -10.84
CA SER A 175 -2.51 11.29 -11.92
C SER A 175 -1.76 10.13 -11.29
N PHE A 176 -2.05 8.91 -11.74
CA PHE A 176 -1.40 7.68 -11.30
C PHE A 176 -1.40 6.63 -12.41
N GLN A 177 -0.53 5.66 -12.29
CA GLN A 177 -0.36 4.61 -13.30
C GLN A 177 -0.35 3.20 -12.71
N HIS A 178 -0.18 3.06 -11.41
CA HIS A 178 -0.10 1.78 -10.71
C HIS A 178 -1.09 1.75 -9.56
N VAL A 179 -1.80 0.63 -9.42
CA VAL A 179 -2.58 0.26 -8.24
C VAL A 179 -2.11 -1.11 -7.79
N ILE A 180 -1.70 -1.22 -6.54
CA ILE A 180 -1.20 -2.45 -5.95
C ILE A 180 -2.12 -2.86 -4.81
N LEU A 181 -2.63 -4.08 -4.86
CA LEU A 181 -3.50 -4.67 -3.85
C LEU A 181 -2.81 -5.88 -3.21
N TYR A 182 -2.94 -6.01 -1.90
CA TYR A 182 -2.34 -7.10 -1.13
C TYR A 182 -3.42 -8.08 -0.69
N ALA A 183 -3.35 -9.30 -1.20
CA ALA A 183 -4.22 -10.39 -0.76
C ALA A 183 -3.77 -10.94 0.61
N GLN A 184 -4.70 -11.52 1.35
CA GLN A 184 -4.40 -12.12 2.66
C GLN A 184 -3.39 -13.27 2.58
N VAL A 185 -2.67 -13.50 3.68
CA VAL A 185 -1.59 -14.52 3.75
C VAL A 185 -2.08 -15.94 4.07
N ASN A 186 -3.37 -16.18 4.23
CA ASN A 186 -3.88 -17.49 4.55
C ASN A 186 -4.48 -18.22 3.31
N ARG A 187 -4.78 -19.52 3.49
CA ARG A 187 -5.32 -20.38 2.43
C ARG A 187 -6.66 -19.92 1.81
N ASN A 188 -7.38 -19.02 2.49
CA ASN A 188 -8.66 -18.50 1.99
C ASN A 188 -8.49 -17.34 1.01
N ALA A 189 -7.26 -16.89 0.72
CA ALA A 189 -6.99 -15.84 -0.27
C ALA A 189 -7.71 -16.12 -1.60
N LYS A 190 -7.65 -17.37 -2.06
CA LYS A 190 -8.31 -17.84 -3.30
C LYS A 190 -9.81 -17.52 -3.37
N LYS A 191 -10.50 -17.59 -2.24
CA LYS A 191 -11.95 -17.33 -2.17
C LYS A 191 -12.27 -15.85 -1.96
N HIS A 192 -11.42 -15.15 -1.19
CA HIS A 192 -11.69 -13.80 -0.73
C HIS A 192 -11.05 -12.72 -1.60
N PHE A 193 -10.23 -13.11 -2.56
CA PHE A 193 -9.64 -12.22 -3.55
C PHE A 193 -9.63 -12.94 -4.90
N ASN A 194 -10.73 -12.77 -5.64
CA ASN A 194 -10.99 -13.52 -6.87
C ASN A 194 -11.74 -12.64 -7.87
N ASN A 195 -11.27 -12.59 -9.12
CA ASN A 195 -11.87 -11.76 -10.17
C ASN A 195 -12.07 -10.29 -9.73
N VAL A 196 -10.99 -9.63 -9.34
CA VAL A 196 -11.01 -8.25 -8.85
C VAL A 196 -10.81 -7.29 -10.01
N GLN A 197 -11.66 -6.27 -10.07
CA GLN A 197 -11.48 -5.12 -10.96
C GLN A 197 -11.16 -3.88 -10.14
N VAL A 198 -10.30 -3.03 -10.71
CA VAL A 198 -10.10 -1.65 -10.28
C VAL A 198 -10.65 -0.73 -11.34
N ARG A 199 -11.52 0.18 -10.93
CA ARG A 199 -12.15 1.18 -11.79
C ARG A 199 -11.94 2.58 -11.24
N VAL A 200 -11.98 3.57 -12.09
CA VAL A 200 -11.68 4.96 -11.76
C VAL A 200 -12.75 5.91 -12.29
N SER A 201 -12.98 7.00 -11.56
CA SER A 201 -13.96 8.01 -11.94
C SER A 201 -13.58 9.40 -11.44
N ASN A 202 -14.07 10.43 -12.12
CA ASN A 202 -14.05 11.82 -11.68
C ASN A 202 -15.41 12.32 -11.20
N VAL A 203 -16.47 11.54 -11.40
CA VAL A 203 -17.80 11.83 -10.92
C VAL A 203 -17.95 11.23 -9.53
N THR A 204 -18.66 11.91 -8.63
CA THR A 204 -18.94 11.45 -7.27
C THR A 204 -19.46 10.02 -7.31
N ALA A 205 -18.77 9.11 -6.61
CA ALA A 205 -19.24 7.75 -6.48
C ALA A 205 -20.60 7.74 -5.81
N VAL A 206 -21.61 7.23 -6.51
CA VAL A 206 -22.90 6.90 -5.89
C VAL A 206 -22.64 5.70 -5.00
N THR A 207 -23.08 5.74 -3.76
CA THR A 207 -22.85 4.68 -2.77
C THR A 207 -24.13 3.87 -2.57
N PRO A 208 -24.10 2.54 -2.71
CA PRO A 208 -23.11 1.72 -3.42
C PRO A 208 -23.09 2.06 -4.90
N PRO A 209 -21.98 1.87 -5.60
CA PRO A 209 -21.98 2.10 -7.03
C PRO A 209 -22.94 1.12 -7.70
N GLU A 210 -24.13 1.61 -8.03
CA GLU A 210 -25.19 0.81 -8.67
C GLU A 210 -24.76 0.33 -10.06
N ASP A 211 -23.80 1.01 -10.65
CA ASP A 211 -23.24 0.66 -11.96
C ASP A 211 -21.73 0.86 -12.01
N PHE A 212 -20.98 -0.15 -11.58
CA PHE A 212 -19.52 -0.16 -11.73
C PHE A 212 -19.09 -0.06 -13.19
N ALA A 213 -19.93 -0.51 -14.14
CA ALA A 213 -19.64 -0.45 -15.56
C ALA A 213 -19.58 1.00 -16.09
N ALA A 214 -20.18 1.96 -15.37
CA ALA A 214 -20.13 3.38 -15.72
C ALA A 214 -18.74 4.01 -15.43
N TYR A 215 -17.89 3.34 -14.64
CA TYR A 215 -16.54 3.82 -14.32
C TYR A 215 -15.53 3.25 -15.33
N ASP A 216 -14.50 4.02 -15.64
CA ASP A 216 -13.43 3.57 -16.51
C ASP A 216 -12.65 2.41 -15.89
N LEU A 217 -12.41 1.35 -16.63
CA LEU A 217 -11.60 0.23 -16.18
C LEU A 217 -10.14 0.65 -16.11
N PHE A 218 -9.56 0.59 -14.93
CA PHE A 218 -8.12 0.79 -14.71
C PHE A 218 -7.34 -0.50 -14.96
N GLY A 219 -7.83 -1.61 -14.41
CA GLY A 219 -7.23 -2.92 -14.56
C GLY A 219 -8.07 -4.02 -13.90
N GLU A 220 -7.72 -5.25 -14.22
CA GLU A 220 -8.39 -6.43 -13.66
C GLU A 220 -7.38 -7.52 -13.31
N PHE A 221 -7.72 -8.28 -12.30
CA PHE A 221 -7.04 -9.49 -11.89
C PHE A 221 -8.02 -10.65 -12.05
N PRO A 222 -7.94 -11.42 -13.14
CA PRO A 222 -8.81 -12.56 -13.38
C PRO A 222 -8.36 -13.77 -12.55
N GLY A 223 -9.32 -14.41 -11.88
CA GLY A 223 -9.07 -15.64 -11.11
C GLY A 223 -8.70 -15.39 -9.65
N GLU A 224 -8.13 -16.40 -9.03
CA GLU A 224 -7.91 -16.53 -7.59
C GLU A 224 -6.50 -16.10 -7.20
N ALA A 225 -6.39 -15.28 -6.14
CA ALA A 225 -5.09 -14.92 -5.59
C ALA A 225 -4.49 -16.04 -4.73
N SER A 226 -3.18 -16.21 -4.82
CA SER A 226 -2.41 -17.03 -3.87
C SER A 226 -2.30 -16.34 -2.50
N PRO A 227 -2.07 -17.08 -1.41
CA PRO A 227 -1.83 -16.48 -0.09
C PRO A 227 -0.69 -15.46 -0.11
N GLY A 228 -0.96 -14.23 0.35
CA GLY A 228 0.02 -13.14 0.38
C GLY A 228 0.38 -12.57 -0.99
N GLN A 229 -0.36 -12.91 -2.04
CA GLN A 229 -0.07 -12.39 -3.37
C GLN A 229 -0.22 -10.87 -3.41
N VAL A 230 0.78 -10.22 -3.99
CA VAL A 230 0.75 -8.82 -4.35
C VAL A 230 0.26 -8.73 -5.79
N VAL A 231 -0.86 -8.05 -5.98
CA VAL A 231 -1.50 -7.88 -7.29
C VAL A 231 -1.25 -6.47 -7.76
N GLU A 232 -0.37 -6.30 -8.75
CA GLU A 232 -0.12 -5.02 -9.39
C GLU A 232 -0.98 -4.91 -10.66
N MET A 233 -1.75 -3.84 -10.74
CA MET A 233 -2.46 -3.42 -11.94
C MET A 233 -1.80 -2.14 -12.47
N LYS A 234 -1.45 -2.15 -13.75
CA LYS A 234 -0.75 -1.06 -14.39
C LYS A 234 -1.49 -0.60 -15.64
N SER A 235 -1.81 0.68 -15.69
CA SER A 235 -2.33 1.31 -16.91
C SER A 235 -1.18 1.57 -17.90
N PRO A 236 -1.38 1.41 -19.21
CA PRO A 236 -0.35 1.71 -20.23
C PRO A 236 0.07 3.18 -20.26
N LYS A 237 -0.76 4.07 -19.73
CA LYS A 237 -0.49 5.50 -19.58
C LYS A 237 -1.09 6.02 -18.28
N PRO A 238 -0.54 7.10 -17.68
CA PRO A 238 -1.14 7.69 -16.49
C PRO A 238 -2.62 8.03 -16.69
N MET A 239 -3.45 7.64 -15.74
CA MET A 239 -4.86 8.00 -15.68
C MET A 239 -5.07 9.10 -14.64
N CYS A 240 -6.01 10.00 -14.91
CA CYS A 240 -6.34 11.09 -14.01
C CYS A 240 -7.73 10.88 -13.44
N ALA A 241 -7.82 10.56 -12.15
CA ALA A 241 -9.10 10.31 -11.48
C ALA A 241 -9.09 10.78 -10.03
N ARG A 242 -10.28 11.14 -9.53
CA ARG A 242 -10.51 11.43 -8.12
C ARG A 242 -10.82 10.18 -7.32
N PHE A 243 -11.58 9.25 -7.90
CA PHE A 243 -12.03 8.04 -7.24
C PHE A 243 -11.32 6.81 -7.80
N VAL A 244 -10.91 5.91 -6.91
CA VAL A 244 -10.38 4.58 -7.25
C VAL A 244 -11.23 3.57 -6.50
N THR A 245 -11.88 2.68 -7.23
CA THR A 245 -12.78 1.67 -6.68
C THR A 245 -12.26 0.29 -6.99
N GLY A 246 -12.03 -0.52 -5.94
CA GLY A 246 -11.78 -1.95 -6.05
C GLY A 246 -13.07 -2.73 -5.82
N HIS A 247 -13.35 -3.68 -6.69
CA HIS A 247 -14.55 -4.52 -6.65
C HIS A 247 -14.23 -5.96 -6.99
N MET A 248 -14.73 -6.89 -6.18
CA MET A 248 -14.67 -8.32 -6.49
C MET A 248 -15.96 -8.75 -7.18
N LEU A 249 -15.85 -9.32 -8.39
CA LEU A 249 -16.98 -9.69 -9.22
C LEU A 249 -17.71 -10.96 -8.74
N HIS A 250 -17.22 -11.60 -7.71
CA HIS A 250 -17.78 -12.83 -7.16
C HIS A 250 -18.55 -12.56 -5.86
N ILE A 251 -19.66 -13.27 -5.69
CA ILE A 251 -20.51 -13.27 -4.49
C ILE A 251 -19.79 -14.00 -3.37
N TYR A 252 -18.92 -13.34 -2.65
CA TYR A 252 -18.24 -13.88 -1.49
C TYR A 252 -17.72 -12.74 -0.58
N LEU A 253 -17.02 -13.07 0.49
CA LEU A 253 -16.30 -12.08 1.29
C LEU A 253 -15.15 -11.49 0.47
N PHE A 254 -15.12 -10.18 0.25
CA PHE A 254 -13.97 -9.52 -0.34
C PHE A 254 -12.98 -9.12 0.75
N GLN A 255 -11.73 -9.50 0.57
CA GLN A 255 -10.67 -9.21 1.52
C GLN A 255 -9.47 -8.59 0.84
N VAL A 256 -9.08 -7.43 1.31
CA VAL A 256 -7.85 -6.71 0.92
C VAL A 256 -7.12 -6.28 2.17
N CYS A 257 -5.79 -6.40 2.18
CA CYS A 257 -5.00 -6.14 3.37
C CYS A 257 -4.27 -4.80 3.32
N HIS A 258 -3.97 -4.31 2.13
CA HIS A 258 -3.31 -3.02 1.92
C HIS A 258 -3.50 -2.58 0.47
N ILE A 259 -3.47 -1.29 0.22
CA ILE A 259 -3.52 -0.70 -1.12
C ILE A 259 -2.48 0.40 -1.26
N GLU A 260 -1.82 0.43 -2.40
CA GLU A 260 -0.92 1.50 -2.81
C GLU A 260 -1.34 2.03 -4.18
N VAL A 261 -1.21 3.35 -4.40
CA VAL A 261 -1.53 4.02 -5.68
C VAL A 261 -0.40 4.98 -6.04
N PHE A 262 0.19 4.81 -7.24
CA PHE A 262 1.33 5.59 -7.71
C PHE A 262 1.11 6.19 -9.10
#